data_9edcd1c924c2011f5422e2c65ad8df20
#
_entry.id   9edcd1c924c2011f5422e2c65ad8df20
#
_cell.length_a   1.000
_cell.length_b   1.000
_cell.length_c   1.000
_cell.angle_alpha   90.00
_cell.angle_beta   90.00
_cell.angle_gamma   90.00
#
_symmetry.space_group_name_H-M   'P 1'
#
loop_
_entity.id
_entity.type
_entity.pdbx_description
1 polymer ?
#
loop_
_entity_poly.entity_id
_entity_poly.type
_entity_poly.pdbx_seq_one_letter_code
_entity_poly.pdbx_strand_id
1 'polypeptide(L)'
;VSEPLIDEYLGSLQVERGAALNTLLAYRRDLAGFQRFLAHERRRLDAVAVSDLSRYLATLRRRGLGSRSVARHLSAVRGLYRFLLDGRHITRDPTEHLDSPRPARRLPRTLSIEDTTALVEAPDTQRPDGLRDRAMLELLYACGLRASEALGLRVEDVNFAVGYVTVTGKGNRQRLVPVGAQALDWVRRYCTTVRPRQVRRECPALFLSRSGGSMSRQALWNLIRRAARRAAIRAVVSPHTLRHSFASHLLERGADLRSVQAMLGHVDISTTQIYTHLPSSVVHDMYRKFHPRARARRAAAVPRGEPAAGRPRARAG
;
A
#
# COMPACT_ATOMS: atom_id res chain seq x y z
N VAL A 1 13.84 9.83 -34.40
CA VAL A 1 12.70 9.07 -34.95
C VAL A 1 12.03 8.18 -33.89
N SER A 2 12.73 7.70 -32.87
CA SER A 2 12.15 6.75 -31.88
C SER A 2 11.38 7.41 -30.72
N GLU A 3 11.67 8.65 -30.38
CA GLU A 3 11.05 9.35 -29.23
C GLU A 3 9.58 9.72 -29.48
N PRO A 4 9.20 10.30 -30.65
CA PRO A 4 7.80 10.58 -30.96
C PRO A 4 6.91 9.33 -30.93
N LEU A 5 7.34 8.21 -31.49
CA LEU A 5 6.58 6.95 -31.54
C LEU A 5 6.36 6.34 -30.13
N ILE A 6 7.30 6.52 -29.22
CA ILE A 6 7.13 6.09 -27.83
C ILE A 6 6.12 6.99 -27.10
N ASP A 7 6.14 8.29 -27.33
CA ASP A 7 5.18 9.20 -26.72
C ASP A 7 3.77 8.96 -27.28
N GLU A 8 3.62 8.69 -28.57
CA GLU A 8 2.34 8.28 -29.18
C GLU A 8 1.82 6.97 -28.57
N TYR A 9 2.68 5.96 -28.43
CA TYR A 9 2.31 4.70 -27.77
C TYR A 9 1.87 4.92 -26.32
N LEU A 10 2.58 5.73 -25.54
CA LEU A 10 2.20 6.04 -24.16
C LEU A 10 0.88 6.83 -24.09
N GLY A 11 0.65 7.71 -25.07
CA GLY A 11 -0.60 8.43 -25.25
C GLY A 11 -1.76 7.50 -25.56
N SER A 12 -1.60 6.53 -26.49
CA SER A 12 -2.63 5.55 -26.81
C SER A 12 -2.98 4.68 -25.59
N LEU A 13 -2.00 4.28 -24.80
CA LEU A 13 -2.26 3.54 -23.55
C LEU A 13 -3.10 4.34 -22.55
N GLN A 14 -2.92 5.66 -22.52
CA GLN A 14 -3.70 6.51 -21.63
C GLN A 14 -5.16 6.65 -22.11
N VAL A 15 -5.33 6.95 -23.40
CA VAL A 15 -6.62 7.29 -23.99
C VAL A 15 -7.47 6.03 -24.23
N GLU A 16 -6.90 5.01 -24.87
CA GLU A 16 -7.67 3.84 -25.31
C GLU A 16 -7.80 2.77 -24.22
N ARG A 17 -6.76 2.60 -23.38
CA ARG A 17 -6.73 1.55 -22.35
C ARG A 17 -6.90 2.05 -20.93
N GLY A 18 -7.05 3.34 -20.71
CA GLY A 18 -7.20 3.92 -19.38
C GLY A 18 -6.06 3.56 -18.42
N ALA A 19 -4.82 3.45 -18.94
CA ALA A 19 -3.67 3.03 -18.16
C ALA A 19 -3.41 3.99 -16.99
N ALA A 20 -3.16 3.44 -15.79
CA ALA A 20 -2.90 4.26 -14.63
C ALA A 20 -1.58 5.04 -14.78
N LEU A 21 -1.53 6.29 -14.30
CA LEU A 21 -0.36 7.17 -14.37
C LEU A 21 0.94 6.47 -13.93
N ASN A 22 0.90 5.68 -12.85
CA ASN A 22 2.08 4.93 -12.39
C ASN A 22 2.56 3.87 -13.40
N THR A 23 1.65 3.29 -14.18
CA THR A 23 1.99 2.33 -15.25
C THR A 23 2.66 3.07 -16.40
N LEU A 24 2.11 4.21 -16.80
CA LEU A 24 2.69 5.05 -17.86
C LEU A 24 4.10 5.54 -17.49
N LEU A 25 4.27 6.03 -16.26
CA LEU A 25 5.57 6.46 -15.74
C LEU A 25 6.59 5.30 -15.64
N ALA A 26 6.13 4.09 -15.31
CA ALA A 26 6.99 2.91 -15.30
C ALA A 26 7.40 2.51 -16.73
N TYR A 27 6.44 2.46 -17.65
CA TYR A 27 6.70 2.12 -19.05
C TYR A 27 7.58 3.17 -19.73
N ARG A 28 7.36 4.46 -19.49
CA ARG A 28 8.24 5.53 -20.00
C ARG A 28 9.69 5.32 -19.58
N ARG A 29 9.93 5.01 -18.30
CA ARG A 29 11.29 4.72 -17.79
C ARG A 29 11.90 3.46 -18.42
N ASP A 30 11.09 2.42 -18.57
CA ASP A 30 11.54 1.15 -19.14
C ASP A 30 11.89 1.32 -20.62
N LEU A 31 11.07 2.03 -21.39
CA LEU A 31 11.29 2.30 -22.81
C LEU A 31 12.46 3.28 -23.03
N ALA A 32 12.65 4.26 -22.18
CA ALA A 32 13.85 5.12 -22.22
C ALA A 32 15.13 4.29 -21.94
N GLY A 33 15.05 3.25 -21.11
CA GLY A 33 16.13 2.28 -20.92
C GLY A 33 16.41 1.45 -22.17
N PHE A 34 15.35 1.06 -22.87
CA PHE A 34 15.45 0.33 -24.12
C PHE A 34 16.04 1.19 -25.25
N GLN A 35 15.60 2.44 -25.39
CA GLN A 35 16.17 3.38 -26.37
C GLN A 35 17.67 3.58 -26.18
N ARG A 36 18.12 3.75 -24.92
CA ARG A 36 19.57 3.88 -24.63
C ARG A 36 20.35 2.62 -25.02
N PHE A 37 19.77 1.44 -24.81
CA PHE A 37 20.36 0.19 -25.27
C PHE A 37 20.46 0.17 -26.79
N LEU A 38 19.40 0.50 -27.53
CA LEU A 38 19.41 0.54 -28.99
C LEU A 38 20.43 1.53 -29.55
N ALA A 39 20.53 2.70 -28.93
CA ALA A 39 21.53 3.72 -29.31
C ALA A 39 22.97 3.20 -29.13
N HIS A 40 23.25 2.52 -28.01
CA HIS A 40 24.54 1.88 -27.76
C HIS A 40 24.87 0.79 -28.78
N GLU A 41 23.89 -0.03 -29.16
CA GLU A 41 24.02 -1.09 -30.16
C GLU A 41 23.94 -0.56 -31.62
N ARG A 42 23.77 0.76 -31.79
CA ARG A 42 23.56 1.42 -33.09
C ARG A 42 22.43 0.78 -33.91
N ARG A 43 21.36 0.42 -33.23
CA ARG A 43 20.16 -0.18 -33.82
C ARG A 43 19.02 0.82 -33.91
N ARG A 44 18.30 0.79 -35.03
CA ARG A 44 17.05 1.53 -35.20
C ARG A 44 15.89 0.73 -34.60
N LEU A 45 14.85 1.43 -34.16
CA LEU A 45 13.67 0.80 -33.53
C LEU A 45 12.93 -0.14 -34.50
N ASP A 46 12.89 0.18 -35.78
CA ASP A 46 12.25 -0.59 -36.85
C ASP A 46 13.09 -1.78 -37.37
N ALA A 47 14.36 -1.85 -37.00
CA ALA A 47 15.29 -2.88 -37.44
C ALA A 47 15.80 -3.80 -36.31
N VAL A 48 15.04 -3.88 -35.22
CA VAL A 48 15.39 -4.73 -34.06
C VAL A 48 15.09 -6.19 -34.35
N ALA A 49 16.06 -7.04 -34.11
CA ALA A 49 15.92 -8.50 -34.20
C ALA A 49 15.63 -9.13 -32.82
N VAL A 50 15.14 -10.38 -32.83
CA VAL A 50 14.94 -11.20 -31.61
C VAL A 50 16.22 -11.31 -30.78
N SER A 51 17.37 -11.44 -31.44
CA SER A 51 18.69 -11.50 -30.80
C SER A 51 19.04 -10.21 -30.04
N ASP A 52 18.66 -9.04 -30.55
CA ASP A 52 18.88 -7.75 -29.89
C ASP A 52 18.06 -7.67 -28.59
N LEU A 53 16.80 -8.11 -28.64
CA LEU A 53 15.93 -8.17 -27.46
C LEU A 53 16.46 -9.15 -26.42
N SER A 54 16.94 -10.31 -26.83
CA SER A 54 17.57 -11.29 -25.92
C SER A 54 18.79 -10.68 -25.23
N ARG A 55 19.64 -9.93 -25.95
CA ARG A 55 20.79 -9.19 -25.39
C ARG A 55 20.34 -8.09 -24.45
N TYR A 56 19.27 -7.36 -24.78
CA TYR A 56 18.68 -6.37 -23.88
C TYR A 56 18.26 -6.98 -22.55
N LEU A 57 17.50 -8.08 -22.59
CA LEU A 57 17.04 -8.78 -21.37
C LEU A 57 18.23 -9.32 -20.55
N ALA A 58 19.26 -9.85 -21.22
CA ALA A 58 20.50 -10.28 -20.56
C ALA A 58 21.21 -9.10 -19.88
N THR A 59 21.25 -7.93 -20.53
CA THR A 59 21.85 -6.73 -19.96
C THR A 59 21.09 -6.24 -18.70
N LEU A 60 19.75 -6.29 -18.71
CA LEU A 60 18.94 -5.96 -17.53
C LEU A 60 19.26 -6.90 -16.35
N ARG A 61 19.41 -8.21 -16.62
CA ARG A 61 19.78 -9.20 -15.59
C ARG A 61 21.19 -8.94 -15.04
N ARG A 62 22.17 -8.67 -15.90
CA ARG A 62 23.57 -8.32 -15.48
C ARG A 62 23.60 -7.05 -14.63
N ARG A 63 22.70 -6.09 -14.85
CA ARG A 63 22.52 -4.89 -14.01
C ARG A 63 21.82 -5.19 -12.67
N GLY A 64 21.50 -6.45 -12.34
CA GLY A 64 20.89 -6.86 -11.10
C GLY A 64 19.36 -6.66 -11.01
N LEU A 65 18.68 -6.43 -12.14
CA LEU A 65 17.22 -6.32 -12.12
C LEU A 65 16.59 -7.69 -11.83
N GLY A 66 15.68 -7.74 -10.87
CA GLY A 66 14.92 -8.94 -10.56
C GLY A 66 13.94 -9.33 -11.66
N SER A 67 13.57 -10.62 -11.73
CA SER A 67 12.71 -11.20 -12.78
C SER A 67 11.41 -10.43 -13.04
N ARG A 68 10.76 -9.89 -12.00
CA ARG A 68 9.55 -9.05 -12.16
C ARG A 68 9.82 -7.74 -12.91
N SER A 69 10.95 -7.11 -12.64
CA SER A 69 11.34 -5.88 -13.35
C SER A 69 11.68 -6.19 -14.81
N VAL A 70 12.42 -7.27 -15.07
CA VAL A 70 12.73 -7.72 -16.43
C VAL A 70 11.45 -8.06 -17.20
N ALA A 71 10.51 -8.77 -16.59
CA ALA A 71 9.20 -9.06 -17.20
C ALA A 71 8.41 -7.80 -17.52
N ARG A 72 8.44 -6.77 -16.66
CA ARG A 72 7.78 -5.48 -16.93
C ARG A 72 8.43 -4.75 -18.10
N HIS A 73 9.78 -4.69 -18.16
CA HIS A 73 10.49 -4.15 -19.32
C HIS A 73 10.07 -4.83 -20.61
N LEU A 74 10.01 -6.17 -20.62
CA LEU A 74 9.55 -6.92 -21.78
C LEU A 74 8.09 -6.61 -22.13
N SER A 75 7.22 -6.46 -21.15
CA SER A 75 5.81 -6.08 -21.37
C SER A 75 5.69 -4.69 -21.99
N ALA A 76 6.49 -3.70 -21.56
CA ALA A 76 6.52 -2.38 -22.15
C ALA A 76 7.01 -2.41 -23.60
N VAL A 77 8.07 -3.17 -23.88
CA VAL A 77 8.64 -3.35 -25.24
C VAL A 77 7.66 -4.08 -26.15
N ARG A 78 7.01 -5.15 -25.69
CA ARG A 78 5.96 -5.85 -26.45
C ARG A 78 4.80 -4.94 -26.80
N GLY A 79 4.33 -4.16 -25.82
CA GLY A 79 3.25 -3.22 -26.08
C GLY A 79 3.64 -2.20 -27.14
N LEU A 80 4.87 -1.68 -27.11
CA LEU A 80 5.38 -0.77 -28.13
C LEU A 80 5.44 -1.44 -29.51
N TYR A 81 6.01 -2.64 -29.62
CA TYR A 81 6.12 -3.32 -30.93
C TYR A 81 4.76 -3.69 -31.50
N ARG A 82 3.80 -4.08 -30.68
CA ARG A 82 2.42 -4.27 -31.13
C ARG A 82 1.81 -2.98 -31.67
N PHE A 83 1.99 -1.86 -30.97
CA PHE A 83 1.54 -0.55 -31.43
C PHE A 83 2.18 -0.16 -32.77
N LEU A 84 3.48 -0.39 -32.93
CA LEU A 84 4.18 -0.14 -34.18
C LEU A 84 3.69 -1.02 -35.34
N LEU A 85 3.37 -2.29 -35.04
CA LEU A 85 2.80 -3.22 -36.05
C LEU A 85 1.41 -2.78 -36.47
N ASP A 86 0.52 -2.45 -35.49
CA ASP A 86 -0.83 -1.97 -35.74
C ASP A 86 -0.82 -0.66 -36.55
N GLY A 87 0.12 0.25 -36.27
CA GLY A 87 0.37 1.50 -36.99
C GLY A 87 1.11 1.31 -38.33
N ARG A 88 1.44 0.09 -38.75
CA ARG A 88 2.20 -0.22 -39.97
C ARG A 88 3.59 0.44 -40.05
N HIS A 89 4.18 0.80 -38.91
CA HIS A 89 5.55 1.30 -38.82
C HIS A 89 6.59 0.19 -38.99
N ILE A 90 6.19 -1.06 -38.77
CA ILE A 90 6.96 -2.28 -38.98
C ILE A 90 6.08 -3.34 -39.62
N THR A 91 6.71 -4.34 -40.24
CA THR A 91 6.02 -5.47 -40.91
C THR A 91 5.99 -6.74 -40.07
N ARG A 92 6.81 -6.81 -39.00
CA ARG A 92 6.92 -7.99 -38.13
C ARG A 92 7.22 -7.57 -36.70
N ASP A 93 6.56 -8.20 -35.73
CA ASP A 93 6.83 -8.01 -34.30
C ASP A 93 8.03 -8.87 -33.85
N PRO A 94 9.19 -8.28 -33.50
CA PRO A 94 10.35 -9.05 -33.04
C PRO A 94 10.15 -9.66 -31.64
N THR A 95 9.07 -9.32 -30.94
CA THR A 95 8.81 -9.81 -29.58
C THR A 95 7.91 -11.04 -29.54
N GLU A 96 7.33 -11.46 -30.69
CA GLU A 96 6.29 -12.49 -30.79
C GLU A 96 6.67 -13.81 -30.11
N HIS A 97 7.90 -14.27 -30.35
CA HIS A 97 8.39 -15.56 -29.86
C HIS A 97 9.30 -15.46 -28.62
N LEU A 98 9.34 -14.29 -27.95
CA LEU A 98 10.12 -14.15 -26.74
C LEU A 98 9.38 -14.69 -25.51
N ASP A 99 9.99 -15.59 -24.77
CA ASP A 99 9.45 -16.05 -23.50
C ASP A 99 9.53 -14.96 -22.43
N SER A 100 8.44 -14.76 -21.72
CA SER A 100 8.43 -13.90 -20.53
C SER A 100 9.18 -14.59 -19.39
N PRO A 101 10.15 -13.91 -18.75
CA PRO A 101 10.76 -14.46 -17.55
C PRO A 101 9.69 -14.81 -16.53
N ARG A 102 9.59 -16.06 -16.13
CA ARG A 102 8.67 -16.50 -15.09
C ARG A 102 9.25 -16.06 -13.73
N PRO A 103 8.62 -15.12 -13.04
CA PRO A 103 9.06 -14.79 -11.68
C PRO A 103 8.83 -16.00 -10.79
N ALA A 104 9.85 -16.42 -10.05
CA ALA A 104 9.65 -17.45 -9.03
C ALA A 104 8.47 -17.04 -8.14
N ARG A 105 7.45 -17.89 -8.02
CA ARG A 105 6.34 -17.72 -7.08
C ARG A 105 6.90 -17.83 -5.67
N ARG A 106 7.31 -16.70 -5.09
CA ARG A 106 7.51 -16.65 -3.64
C ARG A 106 6.13 -16.62 -3.02
N LEU A 107 5.81 -17.64 -2.23
CA LEU A 107 4.61 -17.60 -1.38
C LEU A 107 4.65 -16.29 -0.59
N PRO A 108 3.55 -15.52 -0.58
CA PRO A 108 3.49 -14.30 0.21
C PRO A 108 3.70 -14.69 1.68
N ARG A 109 4.69 -14.11 2.34
CA ARG A 109 4.92 -14.31 3.77
C ARG A 109 3.97 -13.40 4.51
N THR A 110 2.98 -13.98 5.18
CA THR A 110 2.16 -13.30 6.19
C THR A 110 2.94 -13.21 7.50
N LEU A 111 2.68 -12.19 8.28
CA LEU A 111 3.09 -12.15 9.68
C LEU A 111 2.07 -12.95 10.50
N SER A 112 2.47 -13.50 11.62
CA SER A 112 1.54 -14.02 12.62
C SER A 112 0.73 -12.89 13.27
N ILE A 113 -0.31 -13.21 14.01
CA ILE A 113 -1.10 -12.22 14.78
C ILE A 113 -0.20 -11.55 15.82
N GLU A 114 0.67 -12.33 16.49
CA GLU A 114 1.63 -11.89 17.50
C GLU A 114 2.64 -10.93 16.90
N ASP A 115 3.30 -11.30 15.79
CA ASP A 115 4.25 -10.44 15.07
C ASP A 115 3.59 -9.15 14.58
N THR A 116 2.36 -9.25 14.04
CA THR A 116 1.62 -8.06 13.59
C THR A 116 1.28 -7.15 14.75
N THR A 117 0.90 -7.72 15.89
CA THR A 117 0.62 -6.96 17.12
C THR A 117 1.88 -6.28 17.63
N ALA A 118 2.99 -7.00 17.72
CA ALA A 118 4.29 -6.46 18.13
C ALA A 118 4.75 -5.32 17.18
N LEU A 119 4.59 -5.50 15.88
CA LEU A 119 4.90 -4.48 14.88
C LEU A 119 4.11 -3.19 15.08
N VAL A 120 2.80 -3.34 15.25
CA VAL A 120 1.89 -2.20 15.40
C VAL A 120 2.15 -1.49 16.73
N GLU A 121 2.53 -2.22 17.76
CA GLU A 121 2.82 -1.71 19.12
C GLU A 121 4.24 -1.18 19.32
N ALA A 122 5.14 -1.41 18.39
CA ALA A 122 6.54 -1.01 18.48
C ALA A 122 6.84 0.51 18.53
N PRO A 123 6.03 1.42 17.93
CA PRO A 123 6.31 2.86 18.03
C PRO A 123 6.22 3.38 19.46
N ASP A 124 7.19 4.21 19.85
CA ASP A 124 7.21 4.90 21.15
C ASP A 124 6.17 6.03 21.18
N THR A 125 5.05 5.79 21.82
CA THR A 125 3.90 6.71 21.85
C THR A 125 4.09 7.93 22.76
N GLN A 126 5.15 8.01 23.53
CA GLN A 126 5.51 9.21 24.27
C GLN A 126 6.07 10.30 23.35
N ARG A 127 6.53 9.92 22.18
CA ARG A 127 7.06 10.84 21.17
C ARG A 127 5.94 11.19 20.15
N PRO A 128 5.86 12.45 19.70
CA PRO A 128 4.87 12.88 18.72
C PRO A 128 4.90 12.07 17.41
N ASP A 129 6.10 11.80 16.89
CA ASP A 129 6.28 10.98 15.69
C ASP A 129 5.93 9.50 15.94
N GLY A 130 6.15 9.00 17.14
CA GLY A 130 5.78 7.64 17.52
C GLY A 130 4.27 7.47 17.68
N LEU A 131 3.56 8.44 18.24
CA LEU A 131 2.10 8.40 18.31
C LEU A 131 1.45 8.42 16.92
N ARG A 132 1.96 9.26 16.00
CA ARG A 132 1.57 9.25 14.59
C ARG A 132 1.83 7.88 13.96
N ASP A 133 3.04 7.36 14.15
CA ASP A 133 3.47 6.11 13.55
C ASP A 133 2.61 4.94 14.06
N ARG A 134 2.24 4.95 15.35
CA ARG A 134 1.30 3.99 15.94
C ARG A 134 -0.08 4.08 15.29
N ALA A 135 -0.67 5.25 15.18
CA ALA A 135 -1.98 5.47 14.58
C ALA A 135 -2.00 5.01 13.10
N MET A 136 -0.92 5.28 12.34
CA MET A 136 -0.76 4.84 10.95
C MET A 136 -0.72 3.30 10.84
N LEU A 137 0.06 2.62 11.67
CA LEU A 137 0.18 1.16 11.64
C LEU A 137 -1.13 0.48 12.08
N GLU A 138 -1.80 1.01 13.10
CA GLU A 138 -3.12 0.53 13.52
C GLU A 138 -4.12 0.61 12.38
N LEU A 139 -4.20 1.74 11.70
CA LEU A 139 -5.16 1.93 10.61
C LEU A 139 -4.83 1.07 9.39
N LEU A 140 -3.54 0.97 9.04
CA LEU A 140 -3.08 0.09 7.94
C LEU A 140 -3.50 -1.36 8.15
N TYR A 141 -3.31 -1.87 9.37
CA TYR A 141 -3.65 -3.25 9.68
C TYR A 141 -5.15 -3.43 9.90
N ALA A 142 -5.81 -2.52 10.62
CA ALA A 142 -7.24 -2.62 10.88
C ALA A 142 -8.10 -2.59 9.61
N CYS A 143 -7.69 -1.84 8.59
CA CYS A 143 -8.46 -1.67 7.36
C CYS A 143 -7.86 -2.40 6.15
N GLY A 144 -6.70 -3.02 6.29
CA GLY A 144 -6.00 -3.64 5.16
C GLY A 144 -5.70 -2.68 4.02
N LEU A 145 -5.38 -1.41 4.31
CA LEU A 145 -5.21 -0.36 3.30
C LEU A 145 -3.99 -0.59 2.40
N ARG A 146 -4.10 -0.16 1.13
CA ARG A 146 -2.92 0.02 0.28
C ARG A 146 -2.12 1.23 0.77
N ALA A 147 -0.80 1.23 0.54
CA ALA A 147 0.05 2.37 0.91
C ALA A 147 -0.46 3.70 0.34
N SER A 148 -0.90 3.72 -0.91
CA SER A 148 -1.45 4.93 -1.55
C SER A 148 -2.78 5.36 -0.94
N GLU A 149 -3.63 4.43 -0.54
CA GLU A 149 -4.90 4.70 0.14
C GLU A 149 -4.64 5.35 1.51
N ALA A 150 -3.80 4.73 2.34
CA ALA A 150 -3.47 5.26 3.66
C ALA A 150 -2.82 6.66 3.61
N LEU A 151 -1.94 6.90 2.63
CA LEU A 151 -1.28 8.19 2.44
C LEU A 151 -2.21 9.26 1.84
N GLY A 152 -3.24 8.86 1.12
CA GLY A 152 -4.24 9.75 0.53
C GLY A 152 -5.42 10.07 1.45
N LEU A 153 -5.54 9.40 2.61
CA LEU A 153 -6.62 9.67 3.56
C LEU A 153 -6.57 11.11 4.07
N ARG A 154 -7.75 11.70 4.18
CA ARG A 154 -8.00 12.99 4.80
C ARG A 154 -8.58 12.81 6.20
N VAL A 155 -8.58 13.85 7.02
CA VAL A 155 -9.21 13.79 8.34
C VAL A 155 -10.71 13.54 8.23
N GLU A 156 -11.37 14.13 7.24
CA GLU A 156 -12.80 13.99 6.94
C GLU A 156 -13.22 12.58 6.49
N ASP A 157 -12.27 11.79 5.96
CA ASP A 157 -12.55 10.41 5.55
C ASP A 157 -12.76 9.45 6.73
N VAL A 158 -12.43 9.86 7.96
CA VAL A 158 -12.56 9.04 9.17
C VAL A 158 -13.81 9.41 9.92
N ASN A 159 -14.80 8.52 9.93
CA ASN A 159 -15.99 8.69 10.76
C ASN A 159 -15.78 8.03 12.13
N PHE A 160 -15.46 8.86 13.12
CA PHE A 160 -15.21 8.42 14.50
C PHE A 160 -16.46 8.00 15.26
N ALA A 161 -17.64 8.45 14.84
CA ALA A 161 -18.90 8.15 15.52
C ALA A 161 -19.41 6.75 15.15
N VAL A 162 -19.38 6.44 13.86
CA VAL A 162 -19.90 5.17 13.33
C VAL A 162 -18.80 4.11 13.23
N GLY A 163 -17.54 4.50 13.09
CA GLY A 163 -16.41 3.57 13.05
C GLY A 163 -16.11 3.05 11.67
N TYR A 164 -15.99 3.91 10.68
CA TYR A 164 -15.53 3.54 9.34
C TYR A 164 -14.58 4.58 8.74
N VAL A 165 -13.87 4.17 7.70
CA VAL A 165 -13.04 5.03 6.85
C VAL A 165 -13.54 4.95 5.40
N THR A 166 -13.69 6.11 4.76
CA THR A 166 -13.95 6.20 3.32
C THR A 166 -12.62 6.12 2.58
N VAL A 167 -12.46 5.09 1.75
CA VAL A 167 -11.21 4.83 1.05
C VAL A 167 -11.41 5.03 -0.45
N THR A 168 -10.65 5.94 -1.04
CA THR A 168 -10.65 6.17 -2.49
C THR A 168 -9.61 5.28 -3.18
N GLY A 169 -10.07 4.40 -4.07
CA GLY A 169 -9.27 3.46 -4.83
C GLY A 169 -8.93 3.91 -6.25
N LYS A 170 -8.48 2.97 -7.09
CA LYS A 170 -8.21 3.23 -8.51
C LYS A 170 -9.48 3.69 -9.24
N GLY A 171 -9.36 4.71 -10.08
CA GLY A 171 -10.49 5.27 -10.84
C GLY A 171 -11.47 6.08 -10.00
N ASN A 172 -11.01 6.67 -8.89
CA ASN A 172 -11.80 7.50 -7.97
C ASN A 172 -13.00 6.75 -7.32
N ARG A 173 -12.99 5.42 -7.33
CA ARG A 173 -14.04 4.62 -6.70
C ARG A 173 -13.84 4.60 -5.20
N GLN A 174 -14.88 4.93 -4.46
CA GLN A 174 -14.88 4.95 -3.00
C GLN A 174 -15.48 3.65 -2.44
N ARG A 175 -14.97 3.25 -1.27
CA ARG A 175 -15.54 2.17 -0.46
C ARG A 175 -15.46 2.52 1.01
N LEU A 176 -16.42 2.05 1.78
CA LEU A 176 -16.42 2.13 3.24
C LEU A 176 -15.70 0.91 3.80
N VAL A 177 -14.77 1.14 4.73
CA VAL A 177 -14.05 0.07 5.43
C VAL A 177 -14.28 0.26 6.93
N PRO A 178 -14.82 -0.74 7.65
CA PRO A 178 -15.01 -0.65 9.09
C PRO A 178 -13.65 -0.57 9.80
N VAL A 179 -13.63 0.17 10.90
CA VAL A 179 -12.44 0.38 11.73
C VAL A 179 -12.71 -0.04 13.15
N GLY A 180 -11.85 -0.89 13.72
CA GLY A 180 -11.96 -1.31 15.10
C GLY A 180 -11.72 -0.16 16.09
N ALA A 181 -12.36 -0.25 17.25
CA ALA A 181 -12.30 0.77 18.30
C ALA A 181 -10.85 1.12 18.70
N GLN A 182 -9.96 0.14 18.72
CA GLN A 182 -8.55 0.37 19.06
C GLN A 182 -7.83 1.27 18.04
N ALA A 183 -8.03 1.01 16.74
CA ALA A 183 -7.42 1.83 15.69
C ALA A 183 -8.01 3.25 15.70
N LEU A 184 -9.32 3.39 15.88
CA LEU A 184 -9.98 4.68 16.00
C LEU A 184 -9.46 5.49 17.19
N ASP A 185 -9.23 4.86 18.33
CA ASP A 185 -8.67 5.54 19.50
C ASP A 185 -7.29 6.10 19.22
N TRP A 186 -6.39 5.32 18.63
CA TRP A 186 -5.07 5.80 18.27
C TRP A 186 -5.09 6.92 17.22
N VAL A 187 -5.97 6.83 16.22
CA VAL A 187 -6.14 7.89 15.21
C VAL A 187 -6.70 9.15 15.88
N ARG A 188 -7.71 9.03 16.75
CA ARG A 188 -8.29 10.17 17.49
C ARG A 188 -7.23 10.85 18.34
N ARG A 189 -6.46 10.10 19.12
CA ARG A 189 -5.35 10.63 19.95
C ARG A 189 -4.35 11.40 19.10
N TYR A 190 -3.92 10.83 17.97
CA TYR A 190 -3.03 11.53 17.05
C TYR A 190 -3.65 12.83 16.52
N CYS A 191 -4.89 12.79 16.07
CA CYS A 191 -5.60 13.96 15.52
C CYS A 191 -5.80 15.09 16.53
N THR A 192 -5.99 14.75 17.80
CA THR A 192 -6.25 15.75 18.85
C THR A 192 -4.99 16.30 19.52
N THR A 193 -3.93 15.49 19.65
CA THR A 193 -2.75 15.89 20.44
C THR A 193 -1.53 16.27 19.61
N VAL A 194 -1.27 15.57 18.50
CA VAL A 194 -0.03 15.72 17.73
C VAL A 194 -0.25 16.47 16.42
N ARG A 195 -1.27 16.06 15.64
CA ARG A 195 -1.52 16.62 14.31
C ARG A 195 -1.70 18.14 14.32
N PRO A 196 -2.46 18.77 15.26
CA PRO A 196 -2.64 20.23 15.28
C PRO A 196 -1.33 21.01 15.46
N ARG A 197 -0.36 20.40 16.16
CA ARG A 197 0.97 21.00 16.40
C ARG A 197 1.94 20.76 15.23
N GLN A 198 1.66 19.78 14.37
CA GLN A 198 2.50 19.44 13.21
C GLN A 198 2.08 20.16 11.92
N VAL A 199 0.80 20.51 11.79
CA VAL A 199 0.30 21.18 10.58
C VAL A 199 0.89 22.59 10.49
N ARG A 200 1.62 22.86 9.39
CA ARG A 200 2.24 24.17 9.17
C ARG A 200 1.53 24.99 8.09
N ARG A 201 0.74 24.36 7.24
CA ARG A 201 -0.11 24.93 6.19
C ARG A 201 -1.41 24.15 6.17
N GLU A 202 -2.46 24.70 5.56
CA GLU A 202 -3.67 23.92 5.31
C GLU A 202 -3.32 22.63 4.55
N CYS A 203 -3.37 21.51 5.27
CA CYS A 203 -3.10 20.20 4.73
C CYS A 203 -4.23 19.25 5.16
N PRO A 204 -5.08 18.79 4.23
CA PRO A 204 -6.20 17.92 4.55
C PRO A 204 -5.75 16.51 4.91
N ALA A 205 -4.51 16.11 4.58
CA ALA A 205 -4.00 14.77 4.83
C ALA A 205 -4.13 14.36 6.31
N LEU A 206 -4.62 13.15 6.55
CA LEU A 206 -4.73 12.60 7.89
C LEU A 206 -3.37 12.49 8.56
N PHE A 207 -2.39 11.90 7.87
CA PHE A 207 -1.04 11.67 8.40
C PHE A 207 -0.02 12.64 7.80
N LEU A 208 0.63 13.39 8.67
CA LEU A 208 1.59 14.41 8.28
C LEU A 208 3.04 13.91 8.38
N SER A 209 3.88 14.44 7.50
CA SER A 209 5.34 14.33 7.60
C SER A 209 5.86 15.24 8.72
N ARG A 210 7.14 15.13 9.07
CA ARG A 210 7.78 16.05 10.03
C ARG A 210 7.76 17.50 9.57
N SER A 211 7.70 17.75 8.27
CA SER A 211 7.61 19.11 7.71
C SER A 211 6.20 19.68 7.68
N GLY A 212 5.19 18.95 8.17
CA GLY A 212 3.79 19.40 8.25
C GLY A 212 2.96 19.22 6.98
N GLY A 213 3.55 18.69 5.89
CA GLY A 213 2.83 18.29 4.69
C GLY A 213 2.48 16.80 4.68
N SER A 214 1.90 16.31 3.57
CA SER A 214 1.56 14.89 3.41
C SER A 214 2.77 13.97 3.56
N MET A 215 2.56 12.79 4.12
CA MET A 215 3.60 11.77 4.25
C MET A 215 3.92 11.12 2.90
N SER A 216 5.21 10.94 2.58
CA SER A 216 5.64 10.26 1.37
C SER A 216 5.61 8.73 1.52
N ARG A 217 5.58 8.02 0.37
CA ARG A 217 5.72 6.54 0.36
C ARG A 217 7.02 6.08 1.01
N GLN A 218 8.11 6.81 0.80
CA GLN A 218 9.40 6.49 1.41
C GLN A 218 9.37 6.64 2.94
N ALA A 219 8.69 7.68 3.44
CA ALA A 219 8.50 7.89 4.89
C ALA A 219 7.71 6.74 5.51
N LEU A 220 6.63 6.29 4.86
CA LEU A 220 5.85 5.12 5.28
C LEU A 220 6.69 3.84 5.29
N TRP A 221 7.48 3.59 4.26
CA TRP A 221 8.40 2.45 4.21
C TRP A 221 9.41 2.48 5.36
N ASN A 222 10.02 3.63 5.61
CA ASN A 222 10.98 3.81 6.69
C ASN A 222 10.32 3.62 8.07
N LEU A 223 9.07 4.07 8.24
CA LEU A 223 8.28 3.85 9.44
C LEU A 223 8.11 2.35 9.71
N ILE A 224 7.59 1.59 8.73
CA ILE A 224 7.37 0.15 8.87
C ILE A 224 8.68 -0.59 9.17
N ARG A 225 9.77 -0.25 8.49
CA ARG A 225 11.09 -0.86 8.75
C ARG A 225 11.60 -0.58 10.16
N ARG A 226 11.41 0.64 10.68
CA ARG A 226 11.79 0.97 12.07
C ARG A 226 10.95 0.18 13.07
N ALA A 227 9.62 0.09 12.85
CA ALA A 227 8.74 -0.69 13.70
C ALA A 227 9.11 -2.18 13.71
N ALA A 228 9.37 -2.77 12.52
CA ALA A 228 9.79 -4.17 12.40
C ALA A 228 11.11 -4.45 13.15
N ARG A 229 12.10 -3.55 13.06
CA ARG A 229 13.35 -3.69 13.81
C ARG A 229 13.13 -3.63 15.32
N ARG A 230 12.29 -2.70 15.80
CA ARG A 230 11.96 -2.58 17.24
C ARG A 230 11.21 -3.79 17.77
N ALA A 231 10.35 -4.38 16.94
CA ALA A 231 9.62 -5.61 17.25
C ALA A 231 10.47 -6.88 17.04
N ALA A 232 11.77 -6.76 16.74
CA ALA A 232 12.68 -7.88 16.46
C ALA A 232 12.19 -8.83 15.33
N ILE A 233 11.37 -8.33 14.39
CA ILE A 233 10.84 -9.11 13.27
C ILE A 233 11.91 -9.25 12.19
N ARG A 234 12.36 -10.47 11.93
CA ARG A 234 13.41 -10.79 10.93
C ARG A 234 12.91 -10.72 9.49
N ALA A 235 11.60 -10.91 9.28
CA ALA A 235 11.00 -10.88 7.96
C ALA A 235 11.01 -9.45 7.37
N VAL A 236 11.09 -9.36 6.04
CA VAL A 236 10.93 -8.07 5.34
C VAL A 236 9.45 -7.68 5.35
N VAL A 237 9.12 -6.67 6.14
CA VAL A 237 7.75 -6.16 6.27
C VAL A 237 7.54 -4.97 5.35
N SER A 238 6.39 -4.96 4.68
CA SER A 238 5.95 -3.93 3.75
C SER A 238 4.47 -3.58 3.99
N PRO A 239 3.93 -2.48 3.45
CA PRO A 239 2.49 -2.22 3.47
C PRO A 239 1.67 -3.38 2.87
N HIS A 240 2.20 -4.04 1.81
CA HIS A 240 1.57 -5.22 1.22
C HIS A 240 1.56 -6.43 2.16
N THR A 241 2.62 -6.61 2.95
CA THR A 241 2.69 -7.66 3.96
C THR A 241 1.60 -7.47 5.02
N LEU A 242 1.44 -6.24 5.56
CA LEU A 242 0.38 -5.92 6.53
C LEU A 242 -1.02 -6.17 5.97
N ARG A 243 -1.27 -5.71 4.74
CA ARG A 243 -2.56 -5.93 4.06
C ARG A 243 -2.83 -7.42 3.81
N HIS A 244 -1.80 -8.19 3.47
CA HIS A 244 -1.93 -9.64 3.27
C HIS A 244 -2.19 -10.36 4.60
N SER A 245 -1.47 -9.97 5.67
CA SER A 245 -1.74 -10.49 7.02
C SER A 245 -3.15 -10.16 7.50
N PHE A 246 -3.65 -8.93 7.24
CA PHE A 246 -5.06 -8.58 7.51
C PHE A 246 -6.03 -9.57 6.84
N ALA A 247 -5.85 -9.83 5.53
CA ALA A 247 -6.72 -10.75 4.80
C ALA A 247 -6.65 -12.17 5.36
N SER A 248 -5.43 -12.69 5.56
CA SER A 248 -5.22 -14.05 6.08
C SER A 248 -5.80 -14.22 7.48
N HIS A 249 -5.55 -13.27 8.39
CA HIS A 249 -6.05 -13.37 9.76
C HIS A 249 -7.59 -13.33 9.87
N LEU A 250 -8.26 -12.57 8.98
CA LEU A 250 -9.71 -12.59 8.91
C LEU A 250 -10.23 -13.96 8.42
N LEU A 251 -9.64 -14.50 7.34
CA LEU A 251 -10.03 -15.79 6.78
C LEU A 251 -9.75 -16.95 7.76
N GLU A 252 -8.58 -16.97 8.40
CA GLU A 252 -8.22 -17.97 9.42
C GLU A 252 -9.18 -17.98 10.62
N ARG A 253 -9.78 -16.82 10.92
CA ARG A 253 -10.79 -16.70 11.97
C ARG A 253 -12.22 -16.98 11.50
N GLY A 254 -12.41 -17.36 10.24
CA GLY A 254 -13.69 -17.77 9.68
C GLY A 254 -14.49 -16.63 9.01
N ALA A 255 -13.85 -15.51 8.70
CA ALA A 255 -14.50 -14.48 7.88
C ALA A 255 -14.73 -14.99 6.46
N ASP A 256 -15.85 -14.65 5.89
CA ASP A 256 -16.18 -14.98 4.51
C ASP A 256 -15.27 -14.26 3.51
N LEU A 257 -14.82 -15.02 2.51
CA LEU A 257 -13.86 -14.54 1.50
C LEU A 257 -14.39 -13.32 0.71
N ARG A 258 -15.68 -13.31 0.38
CA ARG A 258 -16.29 -12.22 -0.37
C ARG A 258 -16.27 -10.92 0.42
N SER A 259 -16.61 -10.97 1.70
CA SER A 259 -16.56 -9.81 2.59
C SER A 259 -15.14 -9.27 2.75
N VAL A 260 -14.14 -10.15 2.86
CA VAL A 260 -12.72 -9.75 2.90
C VAL A 260 -12.30 -9.08 1.58
N GLN A 261 -12.70 -9.65 0.43
CA GLN A 261 -12.44 -9.07 -0.89
C GLN A 261 -13.10 -7.69 -1.05
N ALA A 262 -14.34 -7.53 -0.57
CA ALA A 262 -15.05 -6.24 -0.59
C ALA A 262 -14.28 -5.17 0.21
N MET A 263 -13.86 -5.46 1.45
CA MET A 263 -13.06 -4.55 2.26
C MET A 263 -11.74 -4.18 1.58
N LEU A 264 -11.12 -5.13 0.90
CA LEU A 264 -9.88 -4.91 0.19
C LEU A 264 -10.06 -4.13 -1.13
N GLY A 265 -11.26 -4.08 -1.69
CA GLY A 265 -11.52 -3.45 -3.00
C GLY A 265 -10.80 -4.20 -4.12
N HIS A 266 -10.92 -5.54 -4.15
CA HIS A 266 -10.56 -6.35 -5.29
C HIS A 266 -11.66 -6.24 -6.34
N VAL A 267 -11.45 -5.44 -7.36
CA VAL A 267 -12.34 -5.30 -8.51
C VAL A 267 -12.00 -6.41 -9.50
N ASP A 268 -12.57 -7.58 -9.35
CA ASP A 268 -12.73 -8.48 -10.48
C ASP A 268 -14.08 -8.15 -11.15
N ILE A 269 -14.03 -8.00 -12.45
CA ILE A 269 -15.07 -7.32 -13.29
C ILE A 269 -16.46 -8.00 -13.22
N SER A 270 -16.52 -9.25 -12.76
CA SER A 270 -17.78 -10.01 -12.67
C SER A 270 -18.61 -9.76 -11.41
N THR A 271 -18.09 -9.05 -10.41
CA THR A 271 -18.71 -8.94 -9.08
C THR A 271 -19.09 -7.51 -8.66
N THR A 272 -18.89 -6.51 -9.51
CA THR A 272 -19.17 -5.10 -9.17
C THR A 272 -20.66 -4.84 -8.90
N GLN A 273 -21.56 -5.65 -9.44
CA GLN A 273 -23.02 -5.51 -9.24
C GLN A 273 -23.52 -6.06 -7.88
N ILE A 274 -22.76 -6.95 -7.23
CA ILE A 274 -23.22 -7.60 -5.99
C ILE A 274 -22.85 -6.79 -4.72
N TYR A 275 -21.83 -5.94 -4.78
CA TYR A 275 -21.28 -5.26 -3.60
C TYR A 275 -21.90 -3.92 -3.24
N THR A 276 -22.74 -3.35 -4.08
CA THR A 276 -23.61 -2.22 -3.75
C THR A 276 -24.75 -2.61 -2.78
N HIS A 277 -24.96 -3.90 -2.53
CA HIS A 277 -26.09 -4.42 -1.77
C HIS A 277 -25.73 -5.19 -0.47
N LEU A 278 -24.44 -5.35 -0.11
CA LEU A 278 -24.14 -5.82 1.24
C LEU A 278 -24.41 -4.67 2.22
N PRO A 279 -25.38 -4.80 3.13
CA PRO A 279 -25.60 -3.78 4.16
C PRO A 279 -24.30 -3.52 4.91
N SER A 280 -23.93 -2.26 5.10
CA SER A 280 -22.73 -1.87 5.85
C SER A 280 -22.69 -2.51 7.25
N SER A 281 -23.85 -2.86 7.82
CA SER A 281 -24.00 -3.60 9.06
C SER A 281 -23.38 -5.00 9.00
N VAL A 282 -23.58 -5.76 7.93
CA VAL A 282 -23.06 -7.13 7.78
C VAL A 282 -21.53 -7.12 7.75
N VAL A 283 -20.94 -6.19 6.99
CA VAL A 283 -19.48 -6.04 6.93
C VAL A 283 -18.91 -5.59 8.28
N HIS A 284 -19.61 -4.71 8.98
CA HIS A 284 -19.22 -4.25 10.30
C HIS A 284 -19.28 -5.37 11.36
N ASP A 285 -20.36 -6.17 11.36
CA ASP A 285 -20.54 -7.29 12.30
C ASP A 285 -19.50 -8.38 12.05
N MET A 286 -19.25 -8.71 10.79
CA MET A 286 -18.19 -9.64 10.42
C MET A 286 -16.81 -9.12 10.89
N TYR A 287 -16.50 -7.84 10.67
CA TYR A 287 -15.27 -7.24 11.17
C TYR A 287 -15.17 -7.33 12.71
N ARG A 288 -16.23 -6.97 13.43
CA ARG A 288 -16.25 -7.05 14.90
C ARG A 288 -16.07 -8.48 15.43
N LYS A 289 -16.57 -9.47 14.71
CA LYS A 289 -16.48 -10.90 15.10
C LYS A 289 -15.08 -11.48 14.84
N PHE A 290 -14.46 -11.16 13.72
CA PHE A 290 -13.30 -11.88 13.22
C PHE A 290 -11.98 -11.09 13.26
N HIS A 291 -12.00 -9.75 13.27
CA HIS A 291 -10.75 -8.99 13.26
C HIS A 291 -10.05 -9.03 14.63
N PRO A 292 -8.74 -9.37 14.72
CA PRO A 292 -8.01 -9.49 15.98
C PRO A 292 -8.04 -8.24 16.86
N ARG A 293 -8.13 -7.06 16.26
CA ARG A 293 -8.12 -5.75 16.94
C ARG A 293 -9.47 -5.01 16.85
N ALA A 294 -10.57 -5.73 16.66
CA ALA A 294 -11.90 -5.11 16.55
C ALA A 294 -12.35 -4.44 17.87
N ARG A 295 -12.00 -5.03 19.02
CA ARG A 295 -12.37 -4.54 20.35
C ARG A 295 -11.22 -3.75 20.95
N ALA A 296 -11.53 -2.65 21.66
CA ALA A 296 -10.53 -1.96 22.47
C ALA A 296 -9.99 -2.94 23.54
N ARG A 297 -8.66 -3.01 23.71
CA ARG A 297 -8.13 -3.62 24.93
C ARG A 297 -8.69 -2.81 26.11
N ARG A 298 -9.35 -3.46 27.06
CA ARG A 298 -9.62 -2.85 28.37
C ARG A 298 -8.26 -2.30 28.85
N ALA A 299 -8.18 -0.98 29.06
CA ALA A 299 -7.03 -0.39 29.71
C ALA A 299 -6.82 -1.19 30.99
N ALA A 300 -5.60 -1.75 31.17
CA ALA A 300 -5.22 -2.28 32.47
C ALA A 300 -5.52 -1.17 33.50
N ALA A 301 -6.38 -1.45 34.45
CA ALA A 301 -6.76 -0.50 35.46
C ALA A 301 -5.46 0.02 36.08
N VAL A 302 -5.23 1.31 35.99
CA VAL A 302 -4.21 1.99 36.77
C VAL A 302 -4.57 1.70 38.21
N PRO A 303 -3.72 1.05 39.02
CA PRO A 303 -4.02 0.84 40.42
C PRO A 303 -4.30 2.22 41.03
N ARG A 304 -5.52 2.40 41.55
CA ARG A 304 -5.87 3.60 42.33
C ARG A 304 -4.95 3.55 43.53
N GLY A 305 -4.01 4.50 43.60
CA GLY A 305 -3.18 4.69 44.79
C GLY A 305 -4.10 4.81 46.01
N GLU A 306 -3.89 3.95 47.00
CA GLU A 306 -4.55 4.06 48.29
C GLU A 306 -4.26 5.43 48.89
N PRO A 307 -5.27 6.11 49.44
CA PRO A 307 -5.02 7.35 50.16
C PRO A 307 -4.17 7.04 51.39
N ALA A 308 -3.01 7.71 51.48
CA ALA A 308 -2.12 7.62 52.61
C ALA A 308 -2.89 7.86 53.94
N ALA A 309 -2.94 6.82 54.75
CA ALA A 309 -3.51 6.86 56.08
C ALA A 309 -2.79 7.93 56.91
N GLY A 310 -3.53 8.95 57.34
CA GLY A 310 -3.02 10.01 58.17
C GLY A 310 -2.50 9.49 59.52
N ARG A 311 -1.22 9.77 59.78
CA ARG A 311 -0.63 9.53 61.13
C ARG A 311 -1.29 10.44 62.13
N PRO A 312 -1.73 9.93 63.30
CA PRO A 312 -2.21 10.77 64.40
C PRO A 312 -1.10 11.60 64.99
N ARG A 313 -1.30 12.90 65.14
CA ARG A 313 -0.43 13.80 65.90
C ARG A 313 -0.48 13.44 67.37
N ALA A 314 0.64 13.02 67.96
CA ALA A 314 0.81 12.94 69.38
C ALA A 314 0.79 14.37 69.98
N ARG A 315 -0.11 14.58 70.94
CA ARG A 315 -0.07 15.74 71.85
C ARG A 315 0.99 15.45 72.89
N ALA A 316 1.98 16.33 72.97
CA ALA A 316 2.83 16.45 74.17
C ALA A 316 2.16 17.44 75.11
N GLY A 317 2.00 17.02 76.36
CA GLY A 317 1.73 17.89 77.46
C GLY A 317 3.01 18.55 78.00
#